data_d47336424e19372959e81e69ec875376
#
_entry.id   d47336424e19372959e81e69ec875376
#
_cell.length_a   1.000
_cell.length_b   1.000
_cell.length_c   1.000
_cell.angle_alpha   90.00
_cell.angle_beta   90.00
_cell.angle_gamma   90.00
#
_symmetry.space_group_name_H-M   'P 1'
#
loop_
_entity.id
_entity.type
_entity.pdbx_description
1 polymer ?
#
loop_
_entity_poly.entity_id
_entity_poly.type
_entity_poly.pdbx_seq_one_letter_code
_entity_poly.pdbx_strand_id
1 'polypeptide(L)'
;MAAQIKTCFERYEKKYRLTAEKQRAILQGMAPYMKKDAYGAYTICNIYYDTPDWRLIRTSLEKPVYKEKLRVRSYGVPGEDGRVFVELKKKYDGVVYKRRVAMRADEAAPFLAGQLPDGSFGQIGQEIRWFQQRYRTQPGVFIAYDRLAFAGIDEPELRITFDTNLRWRDTELDLRLGDHGAPITDPDMILMEIKFPGVCPLWLSRLLSREKVFPTSFSKYGACYRNHILPNIQKEGRTCA
;
A
#
# COMPACT_ATOMS: atom_id res chain seq x y z
N MET A 1 -10.56 24.09 23.23
CA MET A 1 -11.61 23.12 22.80
C MET A 1 -10.90 21.82 22.42
N ALA A 2 -11.14 20.74 23.16
CA ALA A 2 -10.53 19.43 22.88
C ALA A 2 -11.10 18.90 21.56
N ALA A 3 -10.22 18.53 20.63
CA ALA A 3 -10.62 17.92 19.37
C ALA A 3 -11.33 16.60 19.67
N GLN A 4 -12.59 16.49 19.27
CA GLN A 4 -13.37 15.27 19.40
C GLN A 4 -12.68 14.17 18.55
N ILE A 5 -12.15 13.14 19.22
CA ILE A 5 -11.56 11.98 18.54
C ILE A 5 -12.70 11.21 17.89
N LYS A 6 -12.85 11.34 16.57
CA LYS A 6 -13.77 10.50 15.79
C LYS A 6 -13.27 9.05 15.86
N THR A 7 -13.99 8.19 16.54
CA THR A 7 -13.62 6.78 16.78
C THR A 7 -14.05 5.83 15.67
N CYS A 8 -14.88 6.26 14.72
CA CYS A 8 -15.31 5.45 13.58
C CYS A 8 -15.28 6.29 12.28
N PHE A 9 -14.53 5.82 11.28
CA PHE A 9 -14.45 6.45 9.98
C PHE A 9 -14.94 5.47 8.91
N GLU A 10 -16.06 5.77 8.32
CA GLU A 10 -16.45 5.13 7.07
C GLU A 10 -15.71 5.83 5.93
N ARG A 11 -14.68 5.20 5.39
CA ARG A 11 -13.83 5.77 4.34
C ARG A 11 -13.83 4.88 3.11
N TYR A 12 -14.31 5.42 2.01
CA TYR A 12 -14.29 4.74 0.73
C TYR A 12 -12.94 4.93 0.04
N GLU A 13 -12.44 3.85 -0.57
CA GLU A 13 -11.25 3.85 -1.42
C GLU A 13 -11.63 3.26 -2.78
N LYS A 14 -11.55 4.08 -3.82
CA LYS A 14 -11.76 3.68 -5.21
C LYS A 14 -10.45 3.78 -5.98
N LYS A 15 -10.22 2.84 -6.89
CA LYS A 15 -9.01 2.78 -7.72
C LYS A 15 -9.36 2.85 -9.18
N TYR A 16 -8.46 3.46 -9.96
CA TYR A 16 -8.65 3.68 -11.38
C TYR A 16 -7.32 3.46 -12.09
N ARG A 17 -7.34 2.84 -13.27
CA ARG A 17 -6.20 2.79 -14.16
C ARG A 17 -6.34 3.91 -15.18
N LEU A 18 -5.29 4.67 -15.36
CA LEU A 18 -5.28 5.82 -16.25
C LEU A 18 -4.15 5.68 -17.27
N THR A 19 -4.39 6.26 -18.45
CA THR A 19 -3.34 6.65 -19.39
C THR A 19 -2.79 8.03 -19.00
N ALA A 20 -1.64 8.41 -19.53
CA ALA A 20 -1.06 9.74 -19.31
C ALA A 20 -2.00 10.88 -19.77
N GLU A 21 -2.77 10.66 -20.83
CA GLU A 21 -3.77 11.60 -21.32
C GLU A 21 -4.89 11.81 -20.28
N LYS A 22 -5.48 10.73 -19.80
CA LYS A 22 -6.54 10.79 -18.78
C LYS A 22 -6.03 11.40 -17.47
N GLN A 23 -4.80 11.09 -17.08
CA GLN A 23 -4.20 11.73 -15.91
C GLN A 23 -4.13 13.23 -16.06
N ARG A 24 -3.66 13.74 -17.23
CA ARG A 24 -3.60 15.19 -17.48
C ARG A 24 -4.97 15.84 -17.41
N ALA A 25 -5.99 15.23 -18.02
CA ALA A 25 -7.37 15.74 -17.97
C ALA A 25 -7.92 15.77 -16.53
N ILE A 26 -7.68 14.73 -15.73
CA ILE A 26 -8.07 14.67 -14.32
C ILE A 26 -7.32 15.75 -13.51
N LEU A 27 -6.01 15.89 -13.68
CA LEU A 27 -5.21 16.91 -12.99
C LEU A 27 -5.70 18.32 -13.29
N GLN A 28 -6.03 18.61 -14.55
CA GLN A 28 -6.60 19.90 -14.96
C GLN A 28 -7.99 20.12 -14.35
N GLY A 29 -8.87 19.12 -14.41
CA GLY A 29 -10.25 19.25 -13.91
C GLY A 29 -10.35 19.32 -12.38
N MET A 30 -9.38 18.76 -11.65
CA MET A 30 -9.37 18.81 -10.18
C MET A 30 -8.62 20.03 -9.61
N ALA A 31 -7.89 20.79 -10.41
CA ALA A 31 -7.06 21.90 -9.95
C ALA A 31 -7.80 22.94 -9.08
N PRO A 32 -9.08 23.30 -9.34
CA PRO A 32 -9.83 24.25 -8.49
C PRO A 32 -10.17 23.69 -7.11
N TYR A 33 -10.16 22.37 -6.93
CA TYR A 33 -10.66 21.69 -5.73
C TYR A 33 -9.56 21.02 -4.90
N MET A 34 -8.39 20.81 -5.48
CA MET A 34 -7.33 20.00 -4.89
C MET A 34 -6.00 20.76 -4.89
N LYS A 35 -5.23 20.59 -3.82
CA LYS A 35 -3.85 21.09 -3.73
C LYS A 35 -2.88 19.91 -3.52
N LYS A 36 -1.67 20.03 -4.07
CA LYS A 36 -0.61 19.07 -3.77
C LYS A 36 -0.38 19.00 -2.26
N ASP A 37 -0.09 17.81 -1.76
CA ASP A 37 0.33 17.67 -0.37
C ASP A 37 1.73 18.28 -0.16
N ALA A 38 2.11 18.46 1.11
CA ALA A 38 3.37 19.13 1.47
C ALA A 38 4.63 18.35 1.04
N TYR A 39 4.47 17.07 0.64
CA TYR A 39 5.60 16.20 0.29
C TYR A 39 5.89 16.18 -1.21
N GLY A 40 5.01 16.73 -2.04
CA GLY A 40 5.17 16.76 -3.50
C GLY A 40 5.16 15.37 -4.14
N ALA A 41 6.17 15.08 -4.96
CA ALA A 41 6.39 13.75 -5.53
C ALA A 41 7.41 12.99 -4.68
N TYR A 42 7.08 11.76 -4.29
CA TYR A 42 7.97 10.94 -3.47
C TYR A 42 7.78 9.44 -3.77
N THR A 43 8.85 8.69 -3.55
CA THR A 43 8.81 7.23 -3.67
C THR A 43 8.28 6.60 -2.39
N ILE A 44 7.46 5.57 -2.54
CA ILE A 44 7.05 4.69 -1.44
C ILE A 44 7.69 3.33 -1.65
N CYS A 45 8.48 2.88 -0.68
CA CYS A 45 9.10 1.58 -0.64
C CYS A 45 8.37 0.66 0.33
N ASN A 46 8.18 -0.60 -0.03
CA ASN A 46 7.52 -1.58 0.85
C ASN A 46 8.20 -2.93 0.71
N ILE A 47 8.35 -3.65 1.83
CA ILE A 47 8.61 -5.08 1.83
C ILE A 47 7.36 -5.76 2.38
N TYR A 48 6.73 -6.61 1.57
CA TYR A 48 5.61 -7.43 2.00
C TYR A 48 6.13 -8.72 2.62
N TYR A 49 5.57 -9.05 3.76
CA TYR A 49 5.83 -10.29 4.47
C TYR A 49 4.71 -11.29 4.19
N ASP A 50 5.08 -12.51 3.84
CA ASP A 50 4.13 -13.60 3.59
C ASP A 50 4.68 -14.92 4.13
N THR A 51 3.86 -15.95 4.15
CA THR A 51 4.29 -17.30 4.45
C THR A 51 5.16 -17.86 3.31
N PRO A 52 6.02 -18.88 3.57
CA PRO A 52 6.85 -19.49 2.51
C PRO A 52 6.05 -19.95 1.28
N ASP A 53 4.79 -20.34 1.48
CA ASP A 53 3.88 -20.79 0.42
C ASP A 53 2.98 -19.68 -0.12
N TRP A 54 3.24 -18.40 0.23
CA TRP A 54 2.47 -17.23 -0.22
C TRP A 54 0.99 -17.24 0.17
N ARG A 55 0.64 -17.86 1.27
CA ARG A 55 -0.74 -18.04 1.71
C ARG A 55 -1.52 -16.74 1.85
N LEU A 56 -0.91 -15.69 2.43
CA LEU A 56 -1.63 -14.44 2.70
C LEU A 56 -2.04 -13.73 1.40
N ILE A 57 -1.15 -13.70 0.39
CA ILE A 57 -1.51 -13.07 -0.89
C ILE A 57 -2.47 -13.96 -1.69
N ARG A 58 -2.28 -15.26 -1.72
CA ARG A 58 -3.20 -16.20 -2.38
C ARG A 58 -4.62 -16.02 -1.83
N THR A 59 -4.78 -16.15 -0.51
CA THR A 59 -6.06 -15.90 0.17
C THR A 59 -6.62 -14.51 -0.14
N SER A 60 -5.76 -13.46 -0.14
CA SER A 60 -6.22 -12.10 -0.46
C SER A 60 -6.78 -11.96 -1.88
N LEU A 61 -6.30 -12.77 -2.85
CA LEU A 61 -6.75 -12.75 -4.25
C LEU A 61 -8.12 -13.40 -4.44
N GLU A 62 -8.48 -14.36 -3.61
CA GLU A 62 -9.79 -15.02 -3.59
C GLU A 62 -10.92 -14.10 -3.09
N LYS A 63 -10.58 -12.90 -2.63
CA LYS A 63 -11.52 -11.89 -2.11
C LYS A 63 -12.39 -12.38 -0.95
N PRO A 64 -11.81 -13.07 0.05
CA PRO A 64 -12.57 -13.59 1.19
C PRO A 64 -13.15 -12.46 2.03
N VAL A 65 -14.09 -12.81 2.91
CA VAL A 65 -14.65 -11.87 3.90
C VAL A 65 -13.56 -11.30 4.80
N TYR A 66 -12.60 -12.13 5.24
CA TYR A 66 -11.47 -11.73 6.07
C TYR A 66 -10.12 -11.95 5.38
N LYS A 67 -9.25 -10.94 5.43
CA LYS A 67 -7.88 -11.03 4.93
C LYS A 67 -6.93 -10.07 5.63
N GLU A 68 -5.66 -10.46 5.64
CA GLU A 68 -4.60 -9.72 6.30
C GLU A 68 -3.41 -9.50 5.35
N LYS A 69 -2.63 -8.46 5.64
CA LYS A 69 -1.35 -8.19 4.97
C LYS A 69 -0.41 -7.52 5.95
N LEU A 70 0.81 -8.00 6.00
CA LEU A 70 1.90 -7.39 6.76
C LEU A 70 2.94 -6.81 5.81
N ARG A 71 3.45 -5.61 6.13
CA ARG A 71 4.53 -4.99 5.37
C ARG A 71 5.34 -4.04 6.22
N VAL A 72 6.59 -3.84 5.84
CA VAL A 72 7.42 -2.72 6.28
C VAL A 72 7.40 -1.66 5.18
N ARG A 73 7.22 -0.39 5.56
CA ARG A 73 7.12 0.73 4.62
C ARG A 73 8.07 1.86 5.00
N SER A 74 8.66 2.48 3.98
CA SER A 74 9.34 3.78 4.10
C SER A 74 8.79 4.78 3.07
N TYR A 75 9.06 6.05 3.31
CA TYR A 75 8.85 7.15 2.39
C TYR A 75 10.23 7.58 1.88
N GLY A 76 10.57 7.19 0.65
CA GLY A 76 11.93 7.19 0.11
C GLY A 76 12.75 6.02 0.64
N VAL A 77 14.01 5.98 0.20
CA VAL A 77 15.02 5.04 0.69
C VAL A 77 15.50 5.52 2.06
N PRO A 78 15.31 4.76 3.16
CA PRO A 78 15.73 5.21 4.48
C PRO A 78 17.24 5.07 4.63
N GLY A 79 17.88 6.04 5.31
CA GLY A 79 19.22 5.85 5.86
C GLY A 79 19.21 4.85 7.03
N GLU A 80 20.35 4.62 7.67
CA GLU A 80 20.47 3.68 8.79
C GLU A 80 19.51 4.01 9.94
N ASP A 81 19.41 5.27 10.33
CA ASP A 81 18.47 5.77 11.34
C ASP A 81 17.10 6.16 10.77
N GLY A 82 16.88 5.88 9.49
CA GLY A 82 15.67 6.25 8.78
C GLY A 82 14.44 5.61 9.40
N ARG A 83 13.34 6.38 9.48
CA ARG A 83 12.06 5.89 10.01
C ARG A 83 11.36 4.98 9.02
N VAL A 84 10.98 3.80 9.49
CA VAL A 84 10.10 2.87 8.78
C VAL A 84 8.85 2.58 9.59
N PHE A 85 7.85 1.99 8.93
CA PHE A 85 6.57 1.66 9.53
C PHE A 85 6.26 0.18 9.28
N VAL A 86 6.14 -0.60 10.33
CA VAL A 86 5.58 -1.95 10.26
C VAL A 86 4.06 -1.81 10.30
N GLU A 87 3.39 -2.25 9.24
CA GLU A 87 1.96 -2.05 9.04
C GLU A 87 1.24 -3.39 8.88
N LEU A 88 0.31 -3.68 9.78
CA LEU A 88 -0.65 -4.78 9.68
C LEU A 88 -1.99 -4.23 9.20
N LYS A 89 -2.43 -4.67 8.03
CA LYS A 89 -3.73 -4.32 7.46
C LYS A 89 -4.64 -5.54 7.49
N LYS A 90 -5.74 -5.43 8.20
CA LYS A 90 -6.83 -6.41 8.23
C LYS A 90 -8.03 -5.84 7.48
N LYS A 91 -8.73 -6.69 6.75
CA LYS A 91 -10.00 -6.33 6.13
C LYS A 91 -11.02 -7.40 6.50
N TYR A 92 -12.12 -6.98 7.10
CA TYR A 92 -13.25 -7.84 7.44
C TYR A 92 -14.53 -7.21 6.92
N ASP A 93 -15.28 -7.94 6.13
CA ASP A 93 -16.57 -7.53 5.55
C ASP A 93 -16.58 -6.09 5.01
N GLY A 94 -15.61 -5.76 4.16
CA GLY A 94 -15.46 -4.43 3.59
C GLY A 94 -14.70 -3.42 4.47
N VAL A 95 -14.74 -3.56 5.80
CA VAL A 95 -14.10 -2.65 6.77
C VAL A 95 -12.59 -2.91 6.83
N VAL A 96 -11.81 -1.84 6.81
CA VAL A 96 -10.35 -1.91 6.86
C VAL A 96 -9.84 -1.41 8.22
N TYR A 97 -9.12 -2.28 8.91
CA TYR A 97 -8.37 -1.97 10.12
C TYR A 97 -6.89 -1.89 9.78
N LYS A 98 -6.27 -0.75 10.06
CA LYS A 98 -4.85 -0.54 9.85
C LYS A 98 -4.17 -0.26 11.17
N ARG A 99 -3.23 -1.12 11.55
CA ARG A 99 -2.34 -0.96 12.70
C ARG A 99 -0.94 -0.67 12.19
N ARG A 100 -0.23 0.25 12.83
CA ARG A 100 1.16 0.50 12.48
C ARG A 100 1.97 0.95 13.68
N VAL A 101 3.24 0.55 13.69
CA VAL A 101 4.27 1.07 14.58
C VAL A 101 5.36 1.71 13.76
N ALA A 102 5.94 2.79 14.27
CA ALA A 102 7.10 3.44 13.70
C ALA A 102 8.35 2.96 14.44
N MET A 103 9.42 2.69 13.72
CA MET A 103 10.71 2.28 14.28
C MET A 103 11.84 2.71 13.33
N ARG A 104 13.09 2.49 13.74
CA ARG A 104 14.26 2.67 12.89
C ARG A 104 14.30 1.56 11.84
N ALA A 105 14.96 1.83 10.72
CA ALA A 105 15.04 0.84 9.62
C ALA A 105 15.78 -0.44 10.03
N ASP A 106 16.80 -0.32 10.86
CA ASP A 106 17.59 -1.45 11.39
C ASP A 106 16.85 -2.30 12.43
N GLU A 107 15.80 -1.77 13.07
CA GLU A 107 15.00 -2.48 14.07
C GLU A 107 13.89 -3.36 13.44
N ALA A 108 13.47 -3.07 12.20
CA ALA A 108 12.30 -3.71 11.62
C ALA A 108 12.46 -5.22 11.42
N ALA A 109 13.60 -5.67 10.88
CA ALA A 109 13.87 -7.09 10.68
C ALA A 109 14.06 -7.85 12.02
N PRO A 110 14.87 -7.36 12.99
CA PRO A 110 14.95 -7.95 14.33
C PRO A 110 13.60 -8.00 15.04
N PHE A 111 12.77 -6.96 14.95
CA PHE A 111 11.43 -6.93 15.52
C PHE A 111 10.54 -8.04 14.94
N LEU A 112 10.49 -8.16 13.62
CA LEU A 112 9.68 -9.17 12.94
C LEU A 112 10.24 -10.59 13.12
N ALA A 113 11.52 -10.73 13.38
CA ALA A 113 12.14 -12.02 13.76
C ALA A 113 11.93 -12.40 15.25
N GLY A 114 11.26 -11.54 16.04
CA GLY A 114 11.04 -11.79 17.47
C GLY A 114 12.28 -11.60 18.36
N GLN A 115 13.31 -10.91 17.86
CA GLN A 115 14.59 -10.70 18.56
C GLN A 115 14.58 -9.48 19.49
N LEU A 116 13.56 -8.62 19.42
CA LEU A 116 13.41 -7.50 20.34
C LEU A 116 12.60 -7.88 21.58
N PRO A 117 12.80 -7.22 22.73
CA PRO A 117 12.10 -7.52 23.97
C PRO A 117 10.58 -7.55 23.83
N ASP A 118 9.91 -8.35 24.65
CA ASP A 118 8.46 -8.37 24.75
C ASP A 118 7.96 -7.00 25.25
N GLY A 119 6.81 -6.55 24.70
CA GLY A 119 6.25 -5.23 25.04
C GLY A 119 6.83 -4.08 24.19
N SER A 120 7.86 -4.31 23.37
CA SER A 120 8.35 -3.31 22.40
C SER A 120 7.19 -2.85 21.52
N PHE A 121 7.06 -1.53 21.36
CA PHE A 121 6.02 -0.89 20.53
C PHE A 121 4.57 -1.09 21.02
N GLY A 122 4.38 -1.44 22.31
CA GLY A 122 3.08 -1.48 22.98
C GLY A 122 2.11 -2.51 22.37
N GLN A 123 0.80 -2.26 22.53
CA GLN A 123 -0.26 -3.18 22.10
C GLN A 123 -0.21 -3.52 20.59
N ILE A 124 0.08 -2.55 19.73
CA ILE A 124 0.16 -2.78 18.29
C ILE A 124 1.37 -3.66 17.96
N GLY A 125 2.50 -3.46 18.65
CA GLY A 125 3.68 -4.32 18.53
C GLY A 125 3.37 -5.76 18.91
N GLN A 126 2.62 -5.97 20.01
CA GLN A 126 2.18 -7.30 20.43
C GLN A 126 1.24 -7.96 19.42
N GLU A 127 0.31 -7.20 18.82
CA GLU A 127 -0.59 -7.70 17.77
C GLU A 127 0.19 -8.16 16.52
N ILE A 128 1.20 -7.39 16.10
CA ILE A 128 2.08 -7.75 14.98
C ILE A 128 2.90 -8.99 15.33
N ARG A 129 3.44 -9.08 16.55
CA ARG A 129 4.20 -10.23 17.02
C ARG A 129 3.34 -11.51 17.04
N TRP A 130 2.12 -11.42 17.56
CA TRP A 130 1.17 -12.53 17.51
C TRP A 130 0.88 -12.97 16.06
N PHE A 131 0.71 -12.02 15.15
CA PHE A 131 0.57 -12.31 13.72
C PHE A 131 1.78 -13.09 13.17
N GLN A 132 3.00 -12.65 13.51
CA GLN A 132 4.24 -13.33 13.11
C GLN A 132 4.33 -14.76 13.67
N GLN A 133 4.00 -14.96 14.92
CA GLN A 133 3.98 -16.30 15.54
C GLN A 133 2.98 -17.24 14.86
N ARG A 134 1.79 -16.71 14.52
CA ARG A 134 0.71 -17.46 13.87
C ARG A 134 1.07 -17.87 12.43
N TYR A 135 1.58 -16.96 11.65
CA TYR A 135 1.81 -17.17 10.22
C TYR A 135 3.25 -17.49 9.87
N ARG A 136 4.20 -17.23 10.75
CA ARG A 136 5.65 -17.41 10.51
C ARG A 136 6.07 -16.76 9.20
N THR A 137 5.66 -15.50 8.99
CA THR A 137 5.93 -14.80 7.75
C THR A 137 7.40 -14.43 7.64
N GLN A 138 7.87 -14.35 6.41
CA GLN A 138 9.21 -13.93 6.03
C GLN A 138 9.13 -12.80 5.00
N PRO A 139 10.20 -12.02 4.76
CA PRO A 139 10.23 -11.08 3.66
C PRO A 139 9.97 -11.83 2.34
N GLY A 140 8.95 -11.42 1.60
CA GLY A 140 8.58 -12.10 0.36
C GLY A 140 8.93 -11.26 -0.87
N VAL A 141 8.59 -9.97 -0.87
CA VAL A 141 8.78 -9.13 -2.04
C VAL A 141 8.91 -7.66 -1.66
N PHE A 142 9.84 -6.98 -2.32
CA PHE A 142 9.93 -5.52 -2.32
C PHE A 142 9.05 -4.94 -3.43
N ILE A 143 8.29 -3.89 -3.12
CA ILE A 143 7.48 -3.14 -4.08
C ILE A 143 7.67 -1.66 -3.83
N ALA A 144 8.13 -0.94 -4.85
CA ALA A 144 8.22 0.52 -4.83
C ALA A 144 7.35 1.14 -5.93
N TYR A 145 7.00 2.40 -5.74
CA TYR A 145 6.28 3.21 -6.71
C TYR A 145 6.43 4.69 -6.38
N ASP A 146 6.35 5.51 -7.42
CA ASP A 146 6.44 6.96 -7.27
C ASP A 146 5.04 7.53 -7.12
N ARG A 147 4.82 8.36 -6.10
CA ARG A 147 3.51 8.89 -5.73
C ARG A 147 3.47 10.40 -5.84
N LEU A 148 2.44 10.88 -6.52
CA LEU A 148 1.99 12.27 -6.45
C LEU A 148 0.68 12.30 -5.68
N ALA A 149 0.60 13.10 -4.60
CA ALA A 149 -0.55 13.13 -3.71
C ALA A 149 -1.18 14.53 -3.63
N PHE A 150 -2.52 14.54 -3.53
CA PHE A 150 -3.33 15.74 -3.41
C PHE A 150 -4.32 15.60 -2.25
N ALA A 151 -4.60 16.73 -1.61
CA ALA A 151 -5.65 16.87 -0.60
C ALA A 151 -6.68 17.90 -1.07
N GLY A 152 -7.93 17.70 -0.71
CA GLY A 152 -8.99 18.68 -0.98
C GLY A 152 -8.69 20.01 -0.28
N ILE A 153 -8.98 21.12 -0.96
CA ILE A 153 -8.80 22.46 -0.42
C ILE A 153 -9.84 22.68 0.70
N ASP A 154 -11.11 22.47 0.41
CA ASP A 154 -12.23 22.63 1.35
C ASP A 154 -12.64 21.31 2.03
N GLU A 155 -12.20 20.16 1.50
CA GLU A 155 -12.48 18.83 1.98
C GLU A 155 -11.17 18.08 2.36
N PRO A 156 -10.53 18.36 3.51
CA PRO A 156 -9.20 17.85 3.84
C PRO A 156 -9.12 16.31 3.91
N GLU A 157 -10.25 15.63 4.12
CA GLU A 157 -10.32 14.17 4.14
C GLU A 157 -10.39 13.55 2.73
N LEU A 158 -10.72 14.35 1.70
CA LEU A 158 -10.63 13.92 0.30
C LEU A 158 -9.15 13.85 -0.10
N ARG A 159 -8.71 12.68 -0.53
CA ARG A 159 -7.34 12.44 -0.97
C ARG A 159 -7.34 11.77 -2.34
N ILE A 160 -6.56 12.30 -3.26
CA ILE A 160 -6.32 11.70 -4.58
C ILE A 160 -4.83 11.47 -4.72
N THR A 161 -4.42 10.26 -5.08
CA THR A 161 -3.02 9.93 -5.31
C THR A 161 -2.86 9.29 -6.68
N PHE A 162 -1.76 9.60 -7.35
CA PHE A 162 -1.34 8.97 -8.60
C PHE A 162 -0.03 8.21 -8.33
N ASP A 163 -0.05 6.91 -8.59
CA ASP A 163 1.10 6.04 -8.43
C ASP A 163 1.58 5.60 -9.81
N THR A 164 2.84 5.82 -10.08
CA THR A 164 3.53 5.49 -11.34
C THR A 164 4.75 4.65 -11.05
N ASN A 165 5.40 4.14 -12.09
CA ASN A 165 6.67 3.42 -11.99
C ASN A 165 6.62 2.32 -10.91
N LEU A 166 5.59 1.46 -11.00
CA LEU A 166 5.42 0.33 -10.09
C LEU A 166 6.50 -0.72 -10.37
N ARG A 167 7.40 -0.95 -9.41
CA ARG A 167 8.55 -1.83 -9.55
C ARG A 167 8.68 -2.79 -8.39
N TRP A 168 9.32 -3.93 -8.63
CA TRP A 168 9.44 -5.00 -7.65
C TRP A 168 10.79 -5.72 -7.75
N ARG A 169 11.18 -6.38 -6.67
CA ARG A 169 12.26 -7.38 -6.61
C ARG A 169 11.98 -8.39 -5.50
N ASP A 170 12.52 -9.59 -5.63
CA ASP A 170 12.41 -10.69 -4.66
C ASP A 170 13.76 -11.02 -4.00
N THR A 171 14.79 -10.30 -4.37
CA THR A 171 16.12 -10.33 -3.77
C THR A 171 16.41 -9.00 -3.06
N GLU A 172 17.49 -8.96 -2.24
CA GLU A 172 17.88 -7.73 -1.53
C GLU A 172 16.72 -7.06 -0.80
N LEU A 173 15.99 -7.86 0.01
CA LEU A 173 14.76 -7.42 0.69
C LEU A 173 15.06 -6.58 1.93
N ASP A 174 15.81 -5.50 1.73
CA ASP A 174 16.06 -4.42 2.69
C ASP A 174 15.70 -3.09 2.04
N LEU A 175 14.96 -2.24 2.77
CA LEU A 175 14.53 -0.92 2.27
C LEU A 175 15.71 0.04 2.07
N ARG A 176 16.84 -0.18 2.75
CA ARG A 176 18.03 0.64 2.67
C ARG A 176 18.85 0.42 1.39
N LEU A 177 18.63 -0.70 0.71
CA LEU A 177 19.36 -1.08 -0.50
C LEU A 177 18.82 -0.42 -1.78
N GLY A 178 18.07 0.66 -1.65
CA GLY A 178 17.55 1.41 -2.78
C GLY A 178 16.14 1.03 -3.19
N ASP A 179 15.62 1.75 -4.17
CA ASP A 179 14.25 1.63 -4.65
C ASP A 179 14.14 1.01 -6.06
N HIS A 180 15.23 0.43 -6.56
CA HIS A 180 15.29 -0.25 -7.85
C HIS A 180 14.44 -1.52 -7.90
N GLY A 181 14.12 -1.96 -9.10
CA GLY A 181 13.37 -3.19 -9.36
C GLY A 181 12.84 -3.27 -10.79
N ALA A 182 12.37 -4.45 -11.18
CA ALA A 182 11.71 -4.69 -12.47
C ALA A 182 10.26 -4.13 -12.44
N PRO A 183 9.70 -3.72 -13.58
CA PRO A 183 8.32 -3.22 -13.64
C PRO A 183 7.31 -4.32 -13.28
N ILE A 184 6.28 -3.97 -12.47
CA ILE A 184 5.19 -4.88 -12.10
C ILE A 184 4.19 -5.01 -13.25
N THR A 185 3.93 -3.92 -13.94
CA THR A 185 2.94 -3.76 -15.00
C THR A 185 3.55 -2.93 -16.13
N ASP A 186 2.74 -2.64 -17.13
CA ASP A 186 3.10 -1.66 -18.16
C ASP A 186 3.64 -0.37 -17.50
N PRO A 187 4.84 0.10 -17.89
CA PRO A 187 5.45 1.31 -17.33
C PRO A 187 4.58 2.57 -17.46
N ASP A 188 3.76 2.63 -18.52
CA ASP A 188 2.88 3.78 -18.79
C ASP A 188 1.58 3.75 -17.96
N MET A 189 1.34 2.65 -17.22
CA MET A 189 0.14 2.54 -16.37
C MET A 189 0.22 3.45 -15.15
N ILE A 190 -0.77 4.29 -15.00
CA ILE A 190 -0.95 5.16 -13.84
C ILE A 190 -2.08 4.61 -12.99
N LEU A 191 -1.81 4.39 -11.71
CA LEU A 191 -2.83 3.97 -10.75
C LEU A 191 -3.28 5.18 -9.92
N MET A 192 -4.49 5.64 -10.15
CA MET A 192 -5.12 6.66 -9.31
C MET A 192 -5.89 5.98 -8.18
N GLU A 193 -5.71 6.46 -6.94
CA GLU A 193 -6.51 6.08 -5.78
C GLU A 193 -7.23 7.33 -5.23
N ILE A 194 -8.54 7.24 -5.08
CA ILE A 194 -9.37 8.28 -4.48
C ILE A 194 -9.88 7.77 -3.14
N LYS A 195 -9.69 8.58 -2.09
CA LYS A 195 -10.19 8.31 -0.73
C LYS A 195 -11.06 9.47 -0.30
N PHE A 196 -12.28 9.16 0.12
CA PHE A 196 -13.25 10.16 0.59
C PHE A 196 -14.10 9.60 1.73
N PRO A 197 -14.56 10.43 2.67
CA PRO A 197 -15.52 10.04 3.69
C PRO A 197 -16.94 10.07 3.10
N GLY A 198 -17.78 9.10 3.44
CA GLY A 198 -19.19 9.10 3.07
C GLY A 198 -19.44 9.15 1.56
N VAL A 199 -19.83 10.31 1.04
CA VAL A 199 -20.27 10.48 -0.36
C VAL A 199 -19.15 11.07 -1.22
N CYS A 200 -19.01 10.56 -2.46
CA CYS A 200 -18.08 11.13 -3.44
C CYS A 200 -18.56 12.54 -3.86
N PRO A 201 -17.70 13.56 -3.84
CA PRO A 201 -18.07 14.92 -4.27
C PRO A 201 -18.63 14.95 -5.69
N LEU A 202 -19.68 15.75 -5.90
CA LEU A 202 -20.38 15.80 -7.19
C LEU A 202 -19.48 16.26 -8.34
N TRP A 203 -18.60 17.25 -8.08
CA TRP A 203 -17.64 17.73 -9.07
C TRP A 203 -16.71 16.60 -9.53
N LEU A 204 -16.26 15.74 -8.59
CA LEU A 204 -15.36 14.63 -8.88
C LEU A 204 -16.09 13.53 -9.66
N SER A 205 -17.32 13.18 -9.28
CA SER A 205 -18.15 12.23 -10.01
C SER A 205 -18.41 12.68 -11.46
N ARG A 206 -18.71 13.97 -11.66
CA ARG A 206 -18.89 14.57 -13.01
C ARG A 206 -17.60 14.53 -13.83
N LEU A 207 -16.44 14.86 -13.20
CA LEU A 207 -15.13 14.81 -13.84
C LEU A 207 -14.80 13.38 -14.30
N LEU A 208 -14.92 12.39 -13.42
CA LEU A 208 -14.67 10.98 -13.73
C LEU A 208 -15.56 10.48 -14.88
N SER A 209 -16.85 10.85 -14.87
CA SER A 209 -17.80 10.47 -15.92
C SER A 209 -17.46 11.10 -17.26
N ARG A 210 -17.16 12.39 -17.29
CA ARG A 210 -16.76 13.13 -18.49
C ARG A 210 -15.53 12.52 -19.14
N GLU A 211 -14.53 12.17 -18.33
CA GLU A 211 -13.28 11.57 -18.80
C GLU A 211 -13.38 10.05 -19.01
N LYS A 212 -14.57 9.45 -18.84
CA LYS A 212 -14.81 8.00 -18.96
C LYS A 212 -13.81 7.18 -18.14
N VAL A 213 -13.61 7.58 -16.89
CA VAL A 213 -12.72 6.93 -15.91
C VAL A 213 -13.57 6.10 -14.95
N PHE A 214 -13.45 4.78 -15.04
CA PHE A 214 -14.26 3.83 -14.25
C PHE A 214 -13.41 3.14 -13.17
N PRO A 215 -14.02 2.82 -12.01
CA PRO A 215 -13.31 2.15 -10.94
C PRO A 215 -12.86 0.74 -11.33
N THR A 216 -11.71 0.34 -10.82
CA THR A 216 -11.12 -0.98 -11.03
C THR A 216 -10.66 -1.61 -9.74
N SER A 217 -10.60 -2.93 -9.71
CA SER A 217 -9.97 -3.66 -8.61
C SER A 217 -8.49 -3.86 -8.92
N PHE A 218 -7.61 -3.24 -8.14
CA PHE A 218 -6.17 -3.38 -8.30
C PHE A 218 -5.46 -3.52 -6.96
N SER A 219 -4.52 -4.45 -6.88
CA SER A 219 -3.61 -4.62 -5.76
C SER A 219 -2.19 -4.71 -6.30
N LYS A 220 -1.29 -3.78 -5.93
CA LYS A 220 0.11 -3.80 -6.34
C LYS A 220 0.76 -5.14 -6.02
N TYR A 221 0.60 -5.60 -4.78
CA TYR A 221 1.12 -6.90 -4.36
C TYR A 221 0.45 -8.06 -5.09
N GLY A 222 -0.87 -8.02 -5.30
CA GLY A 222 -1.58 -9.06 -6.06
C GLY A 222 -1.19 -9.09 -7.54
N ALA A 223 -0.90 -7.93 -8.16
CA ALA A 223 -0.39 -7.87 -9.53
C ALA A 223 1.04 -8.44 -9.62
N CYS A 224 1.91 -8.05 -8.70
CA CYS A 224 3.27 -8.58 -8.59
C CYS A 224 3.26 -10.11 -8.45
N TYR A 225 2.47 -10.64 -7.52
CA TYR A 225 2.35 -12.08 -7.31
C TYR A 225 1.92 -12.83 -8.59
N ARG A 226 0.81 -12.39 -9.22
CA ARG A 226 0.27 -13.06 -10.41
C ARG A 226 1.17 -12.98 -11.63
N ASN A 227 1.80 -11.82 -11.84
CA ASN A 227 2.55 -11.58 -13.07
C ASN A 227 3.97 -12.10 -13.01
N HIS A 228 4.57 -12.21 -11.82
CA HIS A 228 5.99 -12.48 -11.67
C HIS A 228 6.29 -13.65 -10.73
N ILE A 229 5.73 -13.65 -9.52
CA ILE A 229 6.08 -14.66 -8.51
C ILE A 229 5.48 -16.03 -8.86
N LEU A 230 4.17 -16.09 -9.11
CA LEU A 230 3.48 -17.35 -9.43
C LEU A 230 4.04 -18.06 -10.67
N PRO A 231 4.32 -17.36 -11.80
CA PRO A 231 4.94 -18.01 -12.95
C PRO A 231 6.33 -18.57 -12.67
N ASN A 232 7.14 -17.92 -11.83
CA ASN A 232 8.46 -18.42 -11.45
C ASN A 232 8.36 -19.68 -10.59
N ILE A 233 7.45 -19.70 -9.60
CA ILE A 233 7.17 -20.87 -8.78
C ILE A 233 6.76 -22.07 -9.63
N GLN A 234 5.89 -21.84 -10.63
CA GLN A 234 5.42 -22.88 -11.55
C GLN A 234 6.54 -23.43 -12.42
N LYS A 235 7.45 -22.56 -12.90
CA LYS A 235 8.62 -22.98 -13.69
C LYS A 235 9.62 -23.81 -12.88
N GLU A 236 9.79 -23.48 -11.61
CA GLU A 236 10.69 -24.19 -10.69
C GLU A 236 10.11 -25.52 -10.17
N GLY A 237 8.90 -25.89 -10.62
CA GLY A 237 8.20 -27.10 -10.17
C GLY A 237 7.78 -27.09 -8.70
N ARG A 238 7.80 -25.94 -8.06
CA ARG A 238 7.30 -25.75 -6.69
C ARG A 238 5.79 -25.64 -6.74
N THR A 239 5.11 -26.75 -6.53
CA THR A 239 3.66 -26.76 -6.28
C THR A 239 3.39 -26.02 -4.98
N CYS A 240 2.71 -24.88 -5.05
CA CYS A 240 2.10 -24.30 -3.85
C CYS A 240 0.98 -25.24 -3.39
N ALA A 241 1.20 -25.96 -2.33
CA ALA A 241 0.21 -26.80 -1.68
C ALA A 241 -0.90 -25.98 -1.03
#